data_250c30a0aa02663314eb551acb351dd7
#
_entry.id   250c30a0aa02663314eb551acb351dd7
#
_cell.length_a   1.000
_cell.length_b   1.000
_cell.length_c   1.000
_cell.angle_alpha   90.00
_cell.angle_beta   90.00
_cell.angle_gamma   90.00
#
_symmetry.space_group_name_H-M   'P 1'
#
loop_
_entity.id
_entity.type
_entity.pdbx_description
1 polymer ?
#
loop_
_entity_poly.entity_id
_entity_poly.type
_entity_poly.pdbx_seq_one_letter_code
_entity_poly.pdbx_strand_id
1 'polypeptide(L)'
;GFNKIALGHHMDDILVTLLMNITFEGSRSTMQPSLSLKHYPLTIIRPLCLVHEADIRQVAEELHFTKQKALCPYEETTRRSDMQQIFQQLEQLNPEARYSLWRAMMNK
;
A
#
# COMPACT_ATOMS: atom_id res chain seq x y z
N GLY A 1 20.25 -3.11 20.02
CA GLY A 1 18.88 -3.52 19.75
C GLY A 1 18.31 -2.89 18.50
N PHE A 2 17.33 -3.55 17.96
CA PHE A 2 16.62 -3.04 16.77
C PHE A 2 15.60 -1.99 17.20
N ASN A 3 15.63 -0.81 16.57
CA ASN A 3 14.68 0.25 16.84
C ASN A 3 13.76 0.56 15.65
N LYS A 4 13.84 -0.27 14.59
CA LYS A 4 13.02 -0.10 13.40
C LYS A 4 12.38 -1.42 12.97
N ILE A 5 11.13 -1.34 12.55
CA ILE A 5 10.40 -2.47 11.99
C ILE A 5 10.12 -2.15 10.53
N ALA A 6 10.60 -3.00 9.61
CA ALA A 6 10.35 -2.83 8.18
C ALA A 6 9.15 -3.66 7.77
N LEU A 7 8.17 -3.01 7.13
CA LEU A 7 6.99 -3.68 6.59
C LEU A 7 7.06 -3.71 5.06
N GLY A 8 6.53 -4.78 4.47
CA GLY A 8 6.59 -5.00 3.03
C GLY A 8 5.51 -4.30 2.22
N HIS A 9 4.89 -3.25 2.75
CA HIS A 9 3.85 -2.51 2.03
C HIS A 9 4.48 -1.72 0.88
N HIS A 10 3.97 -1.93 -0.33
CA HIS A 10 4.44 -1.22 -1.52
C HIS A 10 3.48 -0.09 -1.90
N MET A 11 3.83 0.63 -2.98
CA MET A 11 3.06 1.81 -3.40
C MET A 11 1.57 1.49 -3.63
N ASP A 12 1.27 0.38 -4.30
CA ASP A 12 -0.12 0.00 -4.59
C ASP A 12 -0.91 -0.21 -3.29
N ASP A 13 -0.31 -0.87 -2.29
CA ASP A 13 -0.94 -1.06 -0.98
C ASP A 13 -1.30 0.28 -0.33
N ILE A 14 -0.35 1.21 -0.36
CA ILE A 14 -0.51 2.51 0.29
C ILE A 14 -1.61 3.31 -0.41
N LEU A 15 -1.63 3.32 -1.73
CA LEU A 15 -2.62 4.07 -2.48
C LEU A 15 -4.02 3.45 -2.39
N VAL A 16 -4.12 2.12 -2.40
CA VAL A 16 -5.39 1.44 -2.20
C VAL A 16 -5.93 1.74 -0.79
N THR A 17 -5.07 1.72 0.22
CA THR A 17 -5.47 2.06 1.59
C THR A 17 -5.94 3.52 1.67
N LEU A 18 -5.24 4.43 0.98
CA LEU A 18 -5.66 5.83 0.91
C LEU A 18 -7.07 5.96 0.33
N LEU A 19 -7.34 5.29 -0.80
CA LEU A 19 -8.64 5.31 -1.43
C LEU A 19 -9.73 4.71 -0.53
N MET A 20 -9.42 3.63 0.18
CA MET A 20 -10.35 3.04 1.14
C MET A 20 -10.70 4.01 2.25
N ASN A 21 -9.71 4.69 2.80
CA ASN A 21 -9.93 5.62 3.89
C ASN A 21 -10.71 6.85 3.42
N ILE A 22 -10.44 7.35 2.23
CA ILE A 22 -11.22 8.45 1.66
C ILE A 22 -12.67 8.02 1.45
N THR A 23 -12.88 6.84 0.90
CA THR A 23 -14.21 6.36 0.51
C THR A 23 -15.08 5.99 1.71
N PHE A 24 -14.50 5.28 2.69
CA PHE A 24 -15.27 4.72 3.80
C PHE A 24 -15.15 5.52 5.09
N GLU A 25 -14.03 6.22 5.30
CA GLU A 25 -13.79 6.95 6.55
C GLU A 25 -13.77 8.46 6.37
N GLY A 26 -13.79 8.95 5.14
CA GLY A 26 -13.69 10.38 4.87
C GLY A 26 -12.36 10.97 5.32
N SER A 27 -11.30 10.19 5.34
CA SER A 27 -9.99 10.59 5.84
C SER A 27 -8.93 10.38 4.79
N ARG A 28 -7.96 11.30 4.71
CA ARG A 28 -6.80 11.16 3.83
C ARG A 28 -5.66 10.37 4.47
N SER A 29 -5.87 9.75 5.60
CA SER A 29 -4.84 8.97 6.26
C SER A 29 -4.53 7.70 5.46
N THR A 30 -3.29 7.25 5.56
CA THR A 30 -2.83 6.02 4.93
C THR A 30 -1.57 5.54 5.65
N MET A 31 -0.94 4.49 5.10
CA MET A 31 0.31 3.96 5.62
C MET A 31 1.45 4.91 5.27
N GLN A 32 2.01 5.57 6.28
CA GLN A 32 3.12 6.49 6.06
C GLN A 32 4.41 5.71 5.77
N PRO A 33 5.32 6.27 4.93
CA PRO A 33 6.61 5.62 4.67
C PRO A 33 7.44 5.41 5.95
N SER A 34 7.31 6.31 6.92
CA SER A 34 7.98 6.21 8.21
C SER A 34 7.05 6.72 9.31
N LEU A 35 6.92 5.95 10.37
CA LEU A 35 6.05 6.30 11.49
C LEU A 35 6.73 5.96 12.80
N SER A 36 6.98 6.99 13.63
CA SER A 36 7.52 6.81 14.98
C SER A 36 6.37 6.57 15.95
N LEU A 37 6.50 5.53 16.78
CA LEU A 37 5.50 5.20 17.79
C LEU A 37 5.72 6.05 19.03
N LYS A 38 4.63 6.64 19.55
CA LYS A 38 4.71 7.58 20.68
C LYS A 38 5.09 6.91 22.00
N HIS A 39 4.69 5.67 22.19
CA HIS A 39 4.84 4.99 23.49
C HIS A 39 5.95 3.94 23.48
N TYR A 40 6.61 3.73 22.38
CA TYR A 40 7.67 2.72 22.23
C TYR A 40 8.81 3.32 21.44
N PRO A 41 10.07 2.96 21.77
CA PRO A 41 11.22 3.46 21.00
C PRO A 41 11.37 2.71 19.67
N LEU A 42 10.28 2.64 18.91
CA LEU A 42 10.24 1.92 17.65
C LEU A 42 9.77 2.84 16.53
N THR A 43 10.35 2.66 15.36
CA THR A 43 9.91 3.32 14.13
C THR A 43 9.50 2.25 13.13
N ILE A 44 8.30 2.39 12.57
CA ILE A 44 7.84 1.53 11.49
C ILE A 44 8.26 2.17 10.18
N ILE A 45 8.94 1.41 9.33
CA ILE A 45 9.34 1.90 8.00
C ILE A 45 8.76 1.00 6.92
N ARG A 46 8.52 1.58 5.75
CA ARG A 46 7.99 0.88 4.59
C ARG A 46 8.92 1.12 3.40
N PRO A 47 10.05 0.37 3.34
CA PRO A 47 11.08 0.64 2.32
C PRO A 47 10.60 0.40 0.89
N LEU A 48 9.52 -0.36 0.69
CA LEU A 48 8.98 -0.62 -0.64
C LEU A 48 7.89 0.37 -1.06
N CYS A 49 7.72 1.48 -0.32
CA CYS A 49 6.61 2.40 -0.55
C CYS A 49 6.60 3.06 -1.94
N LEU A 50 7.75 3.13 -2.62
CA LEU A 50 7.84 3.68 -3.97
C LEU A 50 7.95 2.59 -5.05
N VAL A 51 7.78 1.32 -4.67
CA VAL A 51 7.88 0.19 -5.60
C VAL A 51 6.50 -0.24 -6.03
N HIS A 52 6.32 -0.49 -7.33
CA HIS A 52 5.05 -0.93 -7.88
C HIS A 52 4.87 -2.43 -7.69
N GLU A 53 3.63 -2.86 -7.46
CA GLU A 53 3.33 -4.29 -7.28
C GLU A 53 3.77 -5.12 -8.48
N ALA A 54 3.62 -4.59 -9.71
CA ALA A 54 4.02 -5.31 -10.91
C ALA A 54 5.51 -5.64 -10.91
N ASP A 55 6.34 -4.72 -10.41
CA ASP A 55 7.79 -4.94 -10.33
C ASP A 55 8.13 -6.02 -9.31
N ILE A 56 7.41 -6.03 -8.18
CA ILE A 56 7.60 -7.04 -7.14
C ILE A 56 7.22 -8.42 -7.68
N ARG A 57 6.10 -8.52 -8.40
CA ARG A 57 5.67 -9.79 -9.01
C ARG A 57 6.70 -10.31 -10.00
N GLN A 58 7.27 -9.41 -10.82
CA GLN A 58 8.30 -9.81 -11.79
C GLN A 58 9.53 -10.38 -11.11
N VAL A 59 10.02 -9.71 -10.06
CA VAL A 59 11.17 -10.20 -9.29
C VAL A 59 10.86 -11.55 -8.65
N ALA A 60 9.67 -11.70 -8.08
CA ALA A 60 9.26 -12.95 -7.44
C ALA A 60 9.23 -14.10 -8.45
N GLU A 61 8.74 -13.84 -9.67
CA GLU A 61 8.73 -14.84 -10.73
C GLU A 61 10.15 -15.22 -11.15
N GLU A 62 11.02 -14.23 -11.33
CA GLU A 62 12.42 -14.46 -11.71
C GLU A 62 13.17 -15.28 -10.66
N LEU A 63 12.86 -15.08 -9.39
CA LEU A 63 13.51 -15.78 -8.29
C LEU A 63 12.75 -17.04 -7.86
N HIS A 64 11.66 -17.36 -8.55
CA HIS A 64 10.86 -18.56 -8.28
C HIS A 64 10.31 -18.64 -6.85
N PHE A 65 9.93 -17.49 -6.27
CA PHE A 65 9.29 -17.49 -4.97
C PHE A 65 7.90 -18.11 -5.04
N THR A 66 7.58 -18.94 -4.06
CA THR A 66 6.25 -19.53 -3.95
C THR A 66 5.30 -18.50 -3.34
N LYS A 67 4.18 -18.26 -4.04
CA LYS A 67 3.17 -17.33 -3.54
C LYS A 67 2.37 -17.99 -2.42
N GLN A 68 2.36 -17.36 -1.23
CA GLN A 68 1.52 -17.79 -0.14
C GLN A 68 0.07 -17.44 -0.44
N LYS A 69 -0.81 -18.43 -0.32
CA LYS A 69 -2.24 -18.18 -0.43
C LYS A 69 -2.75 -17.59 0.88
N ALA A 70 -3.40 -16.45 0.81
CA ALA A 70 -4.09 -15.88 1.96
C ALA A 70 -5.30 -16.75 2.28
N LEU A 71 -5.35 -17.26 3.52
CA LEU A 71 -6.42 -18.16 3.95
C LEU A 71 -7.51 -17.47 4.76
N CYS A 72 -7.59 -16.14 4.69
CA CYS A 72 -8.55 -15.38 5.49
C CYS A 72 -9.64 -14.77 4.62
N PRO A 73 -10.88 -15.35 4.65
CA PRO A 73 -12.02 -14.80 3.89
C PRO A 73 -12.74 -13.71 4.69
N TYR A 74 -12.06 -12.60 4.97
CA TYR A 74 -12.68 -11.48 5.68
C TYR A 74 -13.27 -10.47 4.71
N GLU A 75 -14.31 -9.76 5.16
CA GLU A 75 -14.93 -8.68 4.39
C GLU A 75 -13.93 -7.60 3.97
N GLU A 76 -12.94 -7.33 4.82
CA GLU A 76 -11.90 -6.36 4.51
C GLU A 76 -11.13 -6.75 3.24
N THR A 77 -10.89 -8.04 3.04
CA THR A 77 -10.23 -8.54 1.85
C THR A 77 -11.07 -8.26 0.60
N THR A 78 -12.40 -8.41 0.71
CA THR A 78 -13.32 -8.14 -0.38
C THR A 78 -13.32 -6.65 -0.73
N ARG A 79 -13.44 -5.78 0.27
CA ARG A 79 -13.42 -4.33 0.07
C ARG A 79 -12.10 -3.89 -0.55
N ARG A 80 -11.00 -4.46 -0.09
CA ARG A 80 -9.69 -4.14 -0.62
C ARG A 80 -9.57 -4.60 -2.07
N SER A 81 -10.08 -5.77 -2.39
CA SER A 81 -10.09 -6.29 -3.76
C SER A 81 -10.91 -5.40 -4.68
N ASP A 82 -12.08 -4.96 -4.24
CA ASP A 82 -12.92 -4.04 -5.00
C ASP A 82 -12.21 -2.72 -5.24
N MET A 83 -11.54 -2.20 -4.22
CA MET A 83 -10.82 -0.94 -4.34
C MET A 83 -9.60 -1.06 -5.26
N GLN A 84 -8.94 -2.22 -5.27
CA GLN A 84 -7.85 -2.48 -6.21
C GLN A 84 -8.35 -2.41 -7.66
N GLN A 85 -9.54 -2.93 -7.94
CA GLN A 85 -10.14 -2.84 -9.26
C GLN A 85 -10.45 -1.39 -9.64
N ILE A 86 -10.96 -0.62 -8.70
CA ILE A 86 -11.23 0.81 -8.91
C ILE A 86 -9.93 1.56 -9.19
N PHE A 87 -8.87 1.25 -8.44
CA PHE A 87 -7.56 1.84 -8.67
C PHE A 87 -7.06 1.55 -10.08
N GLN A 88 -7.21 0.30 -10.54
CA GLN A 88 -6.83 -0.07 -11.91
C GLN A 88 -7.61 0.74 -12.94
N GLN A 89 -8.91 0.96 -12.71
CA GLN A 89 -9.73 1.77 -13.59
C GLN A 89 -9.27 3.23 -13.62
N LEU A 90 -8.87 3.77 -12.47
CA LEU A 90 -8.32 5.13 -12.40
C LEU A 90 -7.02 5.23 -13.21
N GLU A 91 -6.17 4.22 -13.15
CA GLU A 91 -4.94 4.20 -13.93
C GLU A 91 -5.20 4.06 -15.43
N GLN A 92 -6.27 3.37 -15.82
CA GLN A 92 -6.68 3.30 -17.22
C GLN A 92 -7.17 4.66 -17.72
N LEU A 93 -7.90 5.38 -16.87
CA LEU A 93 -8.39 6.71 -17.19
C LEU A 93 -7.24 7.71 -17.30
N ASN A 94 -6.27 7.62 -16.40
CA ASN A 94 -5.11 8.49 -16.35
C ASN A 94 -3.88 7.69 -15.90
N PRO A 95 -2.94 7.37 -16.81
CA PRO A 95 -1.75 6.59 -16.44
C PRO A 95 -0.90 7.22 -15.32
N GLU A 96 -1.05 8.53 -15.08
CA GLU A 96 -0.33 9.24 -14.02
C GLU A 96 -1.13 9.28 -12.72
N ALA A 97 -2.27 8.56 -12.63
CA ALA A 97 -3.14 8.62 -11.46
C ALA A 97 -2.42 8.27 -10.17
N ARG A 98 -1.55 7.23 -10.19
CA ARG A 98 -0.83 6.82 -8.98
C ARG A 98 0.07 7.93 -8.46
N TYR A 99 0.72 8.66 -9.32
CA TYR A 99 1.60 9.75 -8.90
C TYR A 99 0.80 10.97 -8.43
N SER A 100 -0.35 11.21 -9.04
CA SER A 100 -1.24 12.28 -8.60
C SER A 100 -1.79 11.99 -7.20
N LEU A 101 -2.20 10.75 -6.96
CA LEU A 101 -2.68 10.33 -5.65
C LEU A 101 -1.57 10.41 -4.60
N TRP A 102 -0.36 9.98 -4.97
CA TRP A 102 0.79 10.04 -4.07
C TRP A 102 1.10 11.48 -3.67
N ARG A 103 1.10 12.39 -4.64
CA ARG A 103 1.35 13.81 -4.34
C ARG A 103 0.26 14.40 -3.46
N ALA A 104 -1.01 14.08 -3.74
CA ALA A 104 -2.12 14.55 -2.92
C ALA A 104 -2.00 14.08 -1.48
N MET A 105 -1.56 12.82 -1.30
CA MET A 105 -1.34 12.24 0.02
C MET A 105 -0.21 12.95 0.77
N MET A 106 0.88 13.28 0.07
CA MET A 106 2.06 13.89 0.68
C MET A 106 1.89 15.39 0.92
N ASN A 107 0.99 16.04 0.20
CA ASN A 107 0.69 17.46 0.39
C ASN A 107 -0.31 17.63 1.51
N LYS A 108 0.10 18.31 2.56
CA LYS A 108 -0.78 18.61 3.69
C LYS A 108 -1.39 20.00 3.58
#